data_5d6359f107075b469998aef35a45d35a
#
_entry.id   5d6359f107075b469998aef35a45d35a
#
_cell.length_a   1.000
_cell.length_b   1.000
_cell.length_c   1.000
_cell.angle_alpha   90.00
_cell.angle_beta   90.00
_cell.angle_gamma   90.00
#
_symmetry.space_group_name_H-M   'P 1'
#
loop_
_entity.id
_entity.type
_entity.pdbx_description
1 polymer ?
#
loop_
_entity_poly.entity_id
_entity_poly.type
_entity_poly.pdbx_seq_one_letter_code
_entity_poly.pdbx_strand_id
1 'polypeptide(L)'
;MLSRIWLRLREGTGVAVKNIRFGTKRLQLHKAIQSAQFEMRSVLTTDPFEYVDLWLRRNSKEEALFYWRQSKAFYHASRNLAIESAPLVLYYCFMNAAKALLSSKGAIFTPFHGVGAHQMRGPRSKIVVSNEGILFKNNGIVGALSEYFGEPTTPNKHSLEDVLYNIVFIHRTLSVFRYHSV
;
A
#
# COMPACT_ATOMS: atom_id res chain seq x y z
N MET A 1 16.53 12.68 12.83
CA MET A 1 17.95 12.28 12.83
C MET A 1 18.60 12.46 11.46
N LEU A 2 18.01 12.00 10.38
CA LEU A 2 18.52 12.17 8.99
C LEU A 2 18.66 13.64 8.54
N SER A 3 17.75 14.54 8.96
CA SER A 3 17.83 15.96 8.60
C SER A 3 19.04 16.69 9.21
N ARG A 4 19.50 16.26 10.40
CA ARG A 4 20.72 16.79 11.01
C ARG A 4 21.99 16.29 10.33
N ILE A 5 21.98 15.09 9.77
CA ILE A 5 23.12 14.52 9.03
C ILE A 5 23.31 15.27 7.71
N TRP A 6 22.23 15.62 7.03
CA TRP A 6 22.28 16.37 5.78
C TRP A 6 22.80 17.82 5.98
N LEU A 7 22.42 18.46 7.07
CA LEU A 7 22.94 19.78 7.44
C LEU A 7 24.44 19.73 7.76
N ARG A 8 24.89 18.70 8.50
CA ARG A 8 26.31 18.53 8.85
C ARG A 8 27.22 18.26 7.65
N LEU A 9 26.74 17.51 6.66
CA LEU A 9 27.51 17.27 5.43
C LEU A 9 27.68 18.53 4.58
N ARG A 10 26.81 19.54 4.72
CA ARG A 10 26.95 20.83 4.04
C ARG A 10 27.78 21.86 4.80
N GLU A 11 27.85 21.77 6.11
CA GLU A 11 28.72 22.65 6.92
C GLU A 11 30.23 22.45 6.60
N GLY A 12 30.61 21.23 6.18
CA GLY A 12 31.99 20.92 5.80
C GLY A 12 32.47 21.51 4.46
N THR A 13 31.57 22.08 3.65
CA THR A 13 31.90 22.60 2.32
C THR A 13 31.91 24.13 2.24
N GLY A 14 31.79 24.86 3.37
CA GLY A 14 31.80 26.30 3.41
C GLY A 14 30.65 27.02 2.68
N VAL A 15 29.63 26.25 2.24
CA VAL A 15 28.45 26.83 1.57
C VAL A 15 27.48 27.31 2.64
N ALA A 16 27.23 28.61 2.69
CA ALA A 16 26.22 29.21 3.56
C ALA A 16 24.85 28.53 3.31
N VAL A 17 24.34 27.83 4.33
CA VAL A 17 23.04 27.18 4.26
C VAL A 17 21.96 28.25 4.22
N LYS A 18 21.47 28.60 3.03
CA LYS A 18 20.32 29.48 2.89
C LYS A 18 19.10 28.79 3.52
N ASN A 19 18.50 29.47 4.50
CA ASN A 19 17.23 29.02 5.06
C ASN A 19 16.19 28.90 3.94
N ILE A 20 15.66 27.70 3.72
CA ILE A 20 14.59 27.48 2.77
C ILE A 20 13.32 28.14 3.32
N ARG A 21 12.69 28.97 2.50
CA ARG A 21 11.46 29.68 2.84
C ARG A 21 10.37 29.35 1.82
N PHE A 22 9.13 29.27 2.29
CA PHE A 22 7.95 29.29 1.45
C PHE A 22 7.14 30.54 1.80
N GLY A 23 7.12 31.51 0.90
CA GLY A 23 6.61 32.85 1.18
C GLY A 23 7.39 33.49 2.33
N THR A 24 6.69 33.97 3.34
CA THR A 24 7.28 34.58 4.55
C THR A 24 7.70 33.57 5.62
N LYS A 25 7.30 32.26 5.48
CA LYS A 25 7.54 31.22 6.49
C LYS A 25 8.88 30.54 6.28
N ARG A 26 9.63 30.40 7.36
CA ARG A 26 10.86 29.61 7.40
C ARG A 26 10.51 28.13 7.50
N LEU A 27 11.01 27.32 6.56
CA LEU A 27 10.90 25.88 6.60
C LEU A 27 11.88 25.30 7.61
N GLN A 28 11.33 24.69 8.65
CA GLN A 28 12.12 23.93 9.60
C GLN A 28 11.89 22.44 9.33
N LEU A 29 12.87 21.79 8.73
CA LEU A 29 12.83 20.37 8.42
C LEU A 29 13.17 19.54 9.66
N HIS A 30 12.35 19.66 10.72
CA HIS A 30 12.53 18.86 11.93
C HIS A 30 12.09 17.41 11.77
N LYS A 31 11.19 17.16 10.82
CA LYS A 31 10.63 15.86 10.54
C LYS A 31 10.57 15.67 9.03
N ALA A 32 10.94 14.48 8.57
CA ALA A 32 10.77 14.13 7.17
C ALA A 32 9.28 13.98 6.89
N ILE A 33 8.70 14.93 6.16
CA ILE A 33 7.31 14.93 5.77
C ILE A 33 7.28 14.68 4.28
N GLN A 34 6.65 13.59 3.89
CA GLN A 34 6.35 13.34 2.50
C GLN A 34 5.11 14.15 2.12
N SER A 35 5.16 14.85 1.01
CA SER A 35 4.04 15.62 0.47
C SER A 35 3.50 16.72 1.42
N ALA A 36 4.39 17.49 2.02
CA ALA A 36 4.02 18.60 2.90
C ALA A 36 3.22 19.66 2.15
N GLN A 37 2.00 19.94 2.63
CA GLN A 37 1.19 21.06 2.14
C GLN A 37 1.47 22.28 3.05
N PHE A 38 2.34 23.18 2.59
CA PHE A 38 2.82 24.32 3.38
C PHE A 38 1.77 25.41 3.64
N GLU A 39 0.67 25.40 2.90
CA GLU A 39 -0.46 26.31 3.09
C GLU A 39 -1.32 25.94 4.31
N MET A 40 -1.17 24.74 4.84
CA MET A 40 -1.94 24.27 5.96
C MET A 40 -1.26 24.57 7.30
N ARG A 41 -2.04 25.03 8.27
CA ARG A 41 -1.55 25.31 9.63
C ARG A 41 -1.24 24.05 10.47
N SER A 42 -1.58 22.86 9.99
CA SER A 42 -1.48 21.63 10.75
C SER A 42 -0.06 21.11 10.82
N VAL A 43 0.34 20.69 11.99
CA VAL A 43 1.56 19.93 12.19
C VAL A 43 1.41 18.58 11.55
N LEU A 44 2.40 18.23 10.80
CA LEU A 44 2.46 17.00 10.08
C LEU A 44 3.23 16.00 10.92
N THR A 45 2.68 14.84 11.04
CA THR A 45 3.33 13.71 11.66
C THR A 45 4.25 13.02 10.65
N THR A 46 5.30 12.34 11.13
CA THR A 46 6.14 11.46 10.30
C THR A 46 5.55 10.06 10.13
N ASP A 47 4.51 9.74 10.89
CA ASP A 47 3.78 8.47 10.79
C ASP A 47 2.69 8.60 9.72
N PRO A 48 2.77 7.83 8.61
CA PRO A 48 1.74 7.88 7.57
C PRO A 48 0.36 7.46 8.07
N PHE A 49 0.26 6.58 9.05
CA PHE A 49 -1.03 6.21 9.63
C PHE A 49 -1.68 7.36 10.38
N GLU A 50 -0.91 8.13 11.13
CA GLU A 50 -1.43 9.30 11.84
C GLU A 50 -1.79 10.43 10.88
N TYR A 51 -0.99 10.63 9.84
CA TYR A 51 -1.29 11.63 8.82
C TYR A 51 -2.65 11.40 8.17
N VAL A 52 -2.91 10.18 7.74
CA VAL A 52 -4.19 9.81 7.12
C VAL A 52 -5.34 9.85 8.14
N ASP A 53 -5.14 9.42 9.39
CA ASP A 53 -6.15 9.53 10.47
C ASP A 53 -6.57 10.99 10.66
N LEU A 54 -5.62 11.91 10.76
CA LEU A 54 -5.89 13.35 10.90
C LEU A 54 -6.61 13.93 9.67
N TRP A 55 -6.19 13.52 8.47
CA TRP A 55 -6.83 13.95 7.23
C TRP A 55 -8.28 13.48 7.15
N LEU A 56 -8.54 12.21 7.48
CA LEU A 56 -9.89 11.63 7.46
C LEU A 56 -10.81 12.32 8.47
N ARG A 57 -10.34 12.58 9.68
CA ARG A 57 -11.09 13.35 10.70
C ARG A 57 -11.43 14.75 10.22
N ARG A 58 -10.45 15.45 9.68
CA ARG A 58 -10.64 16.81 9.18
C ARG A 58 -11.70 16.89 8.08
N ASN A 59 -11.81 15.84 7.26
CA ASN A 59 -12.77 15.76 6.16
C ASN A 59 -14.06 15.02 6.55
N SER A 60 -14.29 14.76 7.85
CA SER A 60 -15.48 14.09 8.39
C SER A 60 -15.79 12.76 7.71
N LYS A 61 -14.74 11.97 7.42
CA LYS A 61 -14.82 10.65 6.79
C LYS A 61 -14.80 9.54 7.84
N GLU A 62 -15.86 9.45 8.65
CA GLU A 62 -15.88 8.57 9.83
C GLU A 62 -15.79 7.08 9.50
N GLU A 63 -16.50 6.61 8.47
CA GLU A 63 -16.43 5.22 8.05
C GLU A 63 -15.02 4.86 7.53
N ALA A 64 -14.45 5.72 6.69
CA ALA A 64 -13.08 5.54 6.21
C ALA A 64 -12.07 5.55 7.35
N LEU A 65 -12.28 6.41 8.34
CA LEU A 65 -11.46 6.49 9.55
C LEU A 65 -11.52 5.19 10.36
N PHE A 66 -12.70 4.58 10.48
CA PHE A 66 -12.86 3.29 11.15
C PHE A 66 -12.01 2.19 10.46
N TYR A 67 -12.14 2.04 9.15
CA TYR A 67 -11.34 1.08 8.39
C TYR A 67 -9.83 1.37 8.47
N TRP A 68 -9.44 2.64 8.40
CA TRP A 68 -8.05 3.04 8.48
C TRP A 68 -7.40 2.66 9.81
N ARG A 69 -8.11 2.87 10.92
CA ARG A 69 -7.65 2.46 12.25
C ARG A 69 -7.54 0.96 12.40
N GLN A 70 -8.47 0.20 11.84
CA GLN A 70 -8.35 -1.26 11.78
C GLN A 70 -7.10 -1.67 10.98
N SER A 71 -6.85 -1.04 9.84
CA SER A 71 -5.63 -1.28 9.06
C SER A 71 -4.36 -1.05 9.89
N LYS A 72 -4.29 0.08 10.59
CA LYS A 72 -3.17 0.38 11.51
C LYS A 72 -2.99 -0.71 12.59
N ALA A 73 -4.08 -1.15 13.19
CA ALA A 73 -4.04 -2.19 14.21
C ALA A 73 -3.49 -3.52 13.67
N PHE A 74 -3.95 -3.96 12.49
CA PHE A 74 -3.44 -5.14 11.82
C PHE A 74 -1.96 -4.99 11.43
N TYR A 75 -1.54 -3.83 10.94
CA TYR A 75 -0.14 -3.56 10.65
C TYR A 75 0.75 -3.73 11.87
N HIS A 76 0.38 -3.14 13.01
CA HIS A 76 1.15 -3.27 14.23
C HIS A 76 1.16 -4.72 14.75
N ALA A 77 0.03 -5.42 14.68
CA ALA A 77 -0.05 -6.82 15.07
C ALA A 77 0.88 -7.70 14.21
N SER A 78 0.96 -7.46 12.91
CA SER A 78 1.77 -8.25 11.99
C SER A 78 3.28 -8.18 12.27
N ARG A 79 3.76 -7.06 12.84
CA ARG A 79 5.19 -6.84 13.07
C ARG A 79 5.82 -7.77 14.12
N ASN A 80 5.00 -8.35 14.97
CA ASN A 80 5.44 -9.25 16.05
C ASN A 80 5.12 -10.72 15.75
N LEU A 81 4.65 -11.02 14.54
CA LEU A 81 4.30 -12.37 14.13
C LEU A 81 5.47 -13.05 13.39
N ALA A 82 5.50 -14.36 13.47
CA ALA A 82 6.35 -15.17 12.63
C ALA A 82 5.98 -14.97 11.15
N ILE A 83 6.97 -15.16 10.26
CA ILE A 83 6.81 -14.92 8.82
C ILE A 83 5.70 -15.77 8.19
N GLU A 84 5.42 -16.93 8.77
CA GLU A 84 4.37 -17.84 8.31
C GLU A 84 2.97 -17.32 8.62
N SER A 85 2.82 -16.54 9.69
CA SER A 85 1.53 -16.01 10.17
C SER A 85 1.28 -14.56 9.74
N ALA A 86 2.34 -13.78 9.53
CA ALA A 86 2.26 -12.37 9.19
C ALA A 86 1.47 -12.09 7.90
N PRO A 87 1.54 -12.90 6.82
CA PRO A 87 0.84 -12.63 5.56
C PRO A 87 -0.68 -12.53 5.73
N LEU A 88 -1.29 -13.39 6.56
CA LEU A 88 -2.73 -13.33 6.79
C LEU A 88 -3.15 -12.03 7.47
N VAL A 89 -2.39 -11.59 8.45
CA VAL A 89 -2.69 -10.34 9.19
C VAL A 89 -2.44 -9.13 8.31
N LEU A 90 -1.37 -9.13 7.51
CA LEU A 90 -1.09 -8.09 6.51
C LEU A 90 -2.18 -8.04 5.43
N TYR A 91 -2.72 -9.17 5.01
CA TYR A 91 -3.86 -9.19 4.11
C TYR A 91 -5.04 -8.38 4.68
N TYR A 92 -5.41 -8.58 5.96
CA TYR A 92 -6.45 -7.77 6.60
C TYR A 92 -6.07 -6.30 6.73
N CYS A 93 -4.79 -6.00 6.94
CA CYS A 93 -4.30 -4.63 6.92
C CYS A 93 -4.59 -3.96 5.57
N PHE A 94 -4.17 -4.57 4.46
CA PHE A 94 -4.39 -4.03 3.11
C PHE A 94 -5.88 -3.96 2.75
N MET A 95 -6.66 -4.97 3.12
CA MET A 95 -8.11 -4.95 2.89
C MET A 95 -8.80 -3.78 3.56
N ASN A 96 -8.44 -3.48 4.81
CA ASN A 96 -9.01 -2.34 5.51
C ASN A 96 -8.48 -1.00 4.98
N ALA A 97 -7.22 -0.92 4.54
CA ALA A 97 -6.69 0.26 3.87
C ALA A 97 -7.46 0.54 2.55
N ALA A 98 -7.74 -0.50 1.77
CA ALA A 98 -8.53 -0.41 0.55
C ALA A 98 -9.97 0.08 0.83
N LYS A 99 -10.63 -0.48 1.86
CA LYS A 99 -11.95 0.00 2.31
C LYS A 99 -11.92 1.47 2.72
N ALA A 100 -10.89 1.87 3.46
CA ALA A 100 -10.71 3.27 3.86
C ALA A 100 -10.58 4.20 2.65
N LEU A 101 -9.79 3.81 1.66
CA LEU A 101 -9.63 4.57 0.42
C LEU A 101 -10.98 4.71 -0.31
N LEU A 102 -11.64 3.59 -0.60
CA LEU A 102 -12.91 3.57 -1.34
C LEU A 102 -14.01 4.37 -0.62
N SER A 103 -14.18 4.13 0.70
CA SER A 103 -15.15 4.89 1.51
C SER A 103 -14.82 6.39 1.54
N SER A 104 -13.55 6.77 1.64
CA SER A 104 -13.14 8.19 1.63
C SER A 104 -13.50 8.90 0.33
N LYS A 105 -13.53 8.16 -0.77
CA LYS A 105 -13.88 8.64 -2.11
C LYS A 105 -15.36 8.50 -2.45
N GLY A 106 -16.16 7.89 -1.56
CA GLY A 106 -17.57 7.63 -1.80
C GLY A 106 -17.83 6.55 -2.85
N ALA A 107 -16.83 5.70 -3.13
CA ALA A 107 -16.98 4.57 -4.02
C ALA A 107 -17.86 3.48 -3.38
N ILE A 108 -18.77 2.92 -4.17
CA ILE A 108 -19.64 1.83 -3.71
C ILE A 108 -18.86 0.52 -3.79
N PHE A 109 -18.82 -0.23 -2.71
CA PHE A 109 -18.20 -1.55 -2.68
C PHE A 109 -18.94 -2.49 -1.74
N THR A 110 -18.83 -3.79 -1.99
CA THR A 110 -19.28 -4.80 -1.04
C THR A 110 -18.11 -5.18 -0.11
N PRO A 111 -18.38 -5.55 1.15
CA PRO A 111 -17.31 -5.79 2.15
C PRO A 111 -16.45 -7.03 1.88
N PHE A 112 -16.81 -7.82 0.87
CA PHE A 112 -16.07 -9.02 0.48
C PHE A 112 -14.79 -8.67 -0.28
N HIS A 113 -13.77 -9.53 -0.18
CA HIS A 113 -12.50 -9.29 -0.87
C HIS A 113 -12.61 -9.33 -2.41
N GLY A 114 -13.56 -10.09 -2.96
CA GLY A 114 -13.77 -10.17 -4.41
C GLY A 114 -12.75 -11.07 -5.15
N VAL A 115 -12.07 -11.96 -4.44
CA VAL A 115 -11.10 -12.90 -5.01
C VAL A 115 -11.48 -14.31 -4.59
N GLY A 116 -11.32 -15.29 -5.49
CA GLY A 116 -11.51 -16.70 -5.23
C GLY A 116 -10.32 -17.50 -5.74
N ALA A 117 -10.13 -18.69 -5.20
CA ALA A 117 -9.19 -19.66 -5.78
C ALA A 117 -9.75 -20.17 -7.13
N HIS A 118 -8.88 -20.37 -8.09
CA HIS A 118 -9.19 -20.95 -9.38
C HIS A 118 -8.18 -22.03 -9.73
N GLN A 119 -8.64 -23.28 -9.72
CA GLN A 119 -7.82 -24.41 -10.08
C GLN A 119 -7.75 -24.54 -11.62
N MET A 120 -6.57 -24.41 -12.17
CA MET A 120 -6.30 -24.51 -13.61
C MET A 120 -5.72 -25.88 -13.99
N ARG A 121 -5.36 -26.70 -13.00
CA ARG A 121 -4.71 -28.00 -13.19
C ARG A 121 -5.72 -29.11 -13.49
N GLY A 122 -5.26 -30.09 -14.27
CA GLY A 122 -5.97 -31.33 -14.47
C GLY A 122 -5.92 -32.26 -13.22
N PRO A 123 -6.76 -33.32 -13.17
CA PRO A 123 -6.92 -34.15 -11.97
C PRO A 123 -5.66 -34.84 -11.44
N ARG A 124 -4.65 -35.05 -12.29
CA ARG A 124 -3.38 -35.72 -11.96
C ARG A 124 -2.15 -34.81 -12.00
N SER A 125 -2.35 -33.52 -12.20
CA SER A 125 -1.25 -32.56 -12.27
C SER A 125 -0.72 -32.20 -10.88
N LYS A 126 0.59 -32.04 -10.76
CA LYS A 126 1.20 -31.51 -9.54
C LYS A 126 0.74 -30.06 -9.30
N ILE A 127 0.74 -29.65 -8.03
CA ILE A 127 0.47 -28.27 -7.64
C ILE A 127 1.71 -27.43 -7.95
N VAL A 128 1.59 -26.50 -8.88
CA VAL A 128 2.64 -25.55 -9.26
C VAL A 128 2.01 -24.16 -9.50
N VAL A 129 2.79 -23.11 -9.37
CA VAL A 129 2.30 -21.72 -9.48
C VAL A 129 1.69 -21.38 -10.84
N SER A 130 2.08 -22.09 -11.89
CA SER A 130 1.54 -21.91 -13.25
C SER A 130 0.16 -22.53 -13.47
N ASN A 131 -0.24 -23.52 -12.65
CA ASN A 131 -1.52 -24.21 -12.78
C ASN A 131 -2.49 -24.01 -11.60
N GLU A 132 -2.11 -23.21 -10.65
CA GLU A 132 -2.99 -22.64 -9.62
C GLU A 132 -3.24 -21.18 -9.95
N GLY A 133 -4.44 -20.70 -9.71
CA GLY A 133 -4.83 -19.36 -10.10
C GLY A 133 -5.80 -18.70 -9.13
N ILE A 134 -6.10 -17.50 -9.49
CA ILE A 134 -7.10 -16.67 -8.83
C ILE A 134 -8.19 -16.28 -9.81
N LEU A 135 -9.39 -16.13 -9.28
CA LEU A 135 -10.55 -15.61 -9.98
C LEU A 135 -10.95 -14.29 -9.35
N PHE A 136 -10.95 -13.21 -10.11
CA PHE A 136 -11.57 -11.96 -9.70
C PHE A 136 -13.09 -12.04 -9.90
N LYS A 137 -13.82 -11.73 -8.84
CA LYS A 137 -15.27 -11.65 -8.85
C LYS A 137 -15.69 -10.21 -9.16
N ASN A 138 -16.80 -10.04 -9.87
CA ASN A 138 -17.29 -8.73 -10.27
C ASN A 138 -17.73 -7.85 -9.09
N ASN A 139 -17.96 -8.45 -7.93
CA ASN A 139 -18.29 -7.74 -6.70
C ASN A 139 -17.19 -7.92 -5.66
N GLY A 140 -16.99 -6.91 -4.84
CA GLY A 140 -16.00 -6.92 -3.77
C GLY A 140 -14.98 -5.80 -3.90
N ILE A 141 -14.05 -5.79 -2.96
CA ILE A 141 -13.10 -4.67 -2.81
C ILE A 141 -12.11 -4.62 -3.97
N VAL A 142 -11.64 -5.76 -4.47
CA VAL A 142 -10.68 -5.79 -5.59
C VAL A 142 -11.32 -5.24 -6.86
N GLY A 143 -12.58 -5.62 -7.15
CA GLY A 143 -13.32 -5.08 -8.29
C GLY A 143 -13.53 -3.56 -8.18
N ALA A 144 -13.94 -3.09 -7.00
CA ALA A 144 -14.13 -1.66 -6.74
C ALA A 144 -12.82 -0.85 -6.81
N LEU A 145 -11.68 -1.44 -6.40
CA LEU A 145 -10.36 -0.83 -6.57
C LEU A 145 -9.96 -0.73 -8.05
N SER A 146 -10.17 -1.80 -8.83
CA SER A 146 -9.91 -1.79 -10.26
C SER A 146 -10.72 -0.70 -10.96
N GLU A 147 -12.00 -0.60 -10.66
CA GLU A 147 -12.86 0.46 -11.18
C GLU A 147 -12.37 1.86 -10.76
N TYR A 148 -12.01 2.04 -9.49
CA TYR A 148 -11.48 3.30 -8.99
C TYR A 148 -10.19 3.74 -9.70
N PHE A 149 -9.31 2.80 -10.04
CA PHE A 149 -8.08 3.08 -10.77
C PHE A 149 -8.23 3.07 -12.29
N GLY A 150 -9.43 2.78 -12.81
CA GLY A 150 -9.67 2.68 -14.23
C GLY A 150 -9.01 1.44 -14.89
N GLU A 151 -8.72 0.42 -14.08
CA GLU A 151 -8.09 -0.82 -14.55
C GLU A 151 -9.14 -1.82 -15.02
N PRO A 152 -8.89 -2.56 -16.12
CA PRO A 152 -9.84 -3.54 -16.60
C PRO A 152 -9.96 -4.74 -15.64
N THR A 153 -11.18 -5.21 -15.43
CA THR A 153 -11.46 -6.43 -14.64
C THR A 153 -11.45 -7.71 -15.48
N THR A 154 -11.18 -7.59 -16.78
CA THR A 154 -11.10 -8.70 -17.73
C THR A 154 -9.71 -8.78 -18.34
N PRO A 155 -9.12 -9.99 -18.48
CA PRO A 155 -9.64 -11.26 -18.04
C PRO A 155 -9.73 -11.37 -16.51
N ASN A 156 -10.72 -12.13 -15.99
CA ASN A 156 -10.94 -12.26 -14.56
C ASN A 156 -10.24 -13.48 -13.91
N LYS A 157 -9.51 -14.26 -14.71
CA LYS A 157 -8.74 -15.44 -14.27
C LYS A 157 -7.27 -15.21 -14.56
N HIS A 158 -6.44 -15.43 -13.55
CA HIS A 158 -5.00 -15.26 -13.65
C HIS A 158 -4.31 -16.43 -12.95
N SER A 159 -3.18 -16.89 -13.50
CA SER A 159 -2.34 -17.84 -12.77
C SER A 159 -1.64 -17.16 -11.60
N LEU A 160 -1.28 -17.92 -10.58
CA LEU A 160 -0.43 -17.40 -9.51
C LEU A 160 0.92 -16.93 -10.05
N GLU A 161 1.43 -17.60 -11.07
CA GLU A 161 2.67 -17.22 -11.74
C GLU A 161 2.58 -15.80 -12.34
N ASP A 162 1.48 -15.49 -13.05
CA ASP A 162 1.28 -14.16 -13.63
C ASP A 162 1.15 -13.08 -12.55
N VAL A 163 0.40 -13.38 -11.49
CA VAL A 163 0.25 -12.44 -10.37
C VAL A 163 1.58 -12.16 -9.68
N LEU A 164 2.34 -13.21 -9.36
CA LEU A 164 3.64 -13.09 -8.70
C LEU A 164 4.69 -12.43 -9.62
N TYR A 165 4.62 -12.68 -10.93
CA TYR A 165 5.51 -12.04 -11.91
C TYR A 165 5.36 -10.52 -11.93
N ASN A 166 4.17 -9.99 -11.67
CA ASN A 166 3.92 -8.55 -11.61
C ASN A 166 4.34 -7.89 -10.28
N ILE A 167 4.75 -8.67 -9.28
CA ILE A 167 5.28 -8.14 -8.02
C ILE A 167 6.77 -7.81 -8.20
N VAL A 168 7.12 -6.53 -8.14
CA VAL A 168 8.48 -6.01 -8.43
C VAL A 168 9.60 -6.78 -7.71
N PHE A 169 9.39 -7.11 -6.43
CA PHE A 169 10.40 -7.83 -5.63
C PHE A 169 10.54 -9.31 -5.99
N ILE A 170 9.50 -9.93 -6.57
CA ILE A 170 9.48 -11.37 -6.91
C ILE A 170 9.79 -11.59 -8.38
N HIS A 171 9.48 -10.61 -9.23
CA HIS A 171 9.66 -10.65 -10.68
C HIS A 171 11.02 -11.20 -11.12
N ARG A 172 12.10 -10.68 -10.54
CA ARG A 172 13.46 -11.08 -10.89
C ARG A 172 13.75 -12.54 -10.55
N THR A 173 13.28 -13.00 -9.41
CA THR A 173 13.41 -14.39 -8.97
C THR A 173 12.64 -15.33 -9.91
N LEU A 174 11.40 -15.02 -10.23
CA LEU A 174 10.58 -15.82 -11.14
C LEU A 174 11.13 -15.85 -12.56
N SER A 175 11.71 -14.76 -13.04
CA SER A 175 12.36 -14.72 -14.36
C SER A 175 13.49 -15.74 -14.44
N VAL A 176 14.32 -15.86 -13.42
CA VAL A 176 15.41 -16.85 -13.35
C VAL A 176 14.85 -18.28 -13.40
N PHE A 177 13.78 -18.57 -12.66
CA PHE A 177 13.16 -19.91 -12.67
C PHE A 177 12.53 -20.26 -14.02
N ARG A 178 11.91 -19.31 -14.70
CA ARG A 178 11.34 -19.53 -16.04
C ARG A 178 12.40 -19.93 -17.07
N TYR A 179 13.59 -19.32 -17.02
CA TYR A 179 14.68 -19.64 -17.97
C TYR A 179 15.35 -21.00 -17.70
N HIS A 180 15.19 -21.60 -16.52
CA HIS A 180 15.78 -22.89 -16.19
C HIS A 180 14.81 -24.08 -16.30
N SER A 181 13.57 -23.83 -16.72
CA SER A 181 12.50 -24.85 -16.83
C SER A 181 12.17 -25.23 -18.27
N VAL A 182 13.03 -24.84 -19.25
CA VAL A 182 12.93 -25.18 -20.67
C VAL A 182 13.95 -26.24 -21.04
#